data_c646e9fd50064ffb3fc5cac812b8311a
#
_entry.id   c646e9fd50064ffb3fc5cac812b8311a
#
_cell.length_a   1.000
_cell.length_b   1.000
_cell.length_c   1.000
_cell.angle_alpha   90.00
_cell.angle_beta   90.00
_cell.angle_gamma   90.00
#
_symmetry.space_group_name_H-M   'P 1'
#
loop_
_entity.id
_entity.type
_entity.pdbx_description
1 polymer ?
#
loop_
_entity_poly.entity_id
_entity_poly.type
_entity_poly.pdbx_seq_one_letter_code
_entity_poly.pdbx_strand_id
1 'polypeptide(L)'
;MKLAFVVQRYGADIAGGSEMHCRQLAERLSTHHDTTVLTTCARDYVTWANAYPPGTSTENGVRVQRFPVARTRNLKAFADLSDEVFDDFGSTPERELQWFRANGPDAPALLEHLRMHGGDYDLVLFWAFRYAPTFFGLPSVAERAILLPTAEEDPAVDLASLPAFFAKPAGYLFLTPEEEALVSTRAGRALRPSRVIGMGLEPERNLHPPREVLGHLGIPEEFVLYLGRIDRNKGCATLLEYFQEFIDSGGTTTLVLAGPSTLAIPDHPRIRALGYVTDAVRRALLSHARVLVVPSPYESLSIVLLEAWNHATPALVNADCKVLQGQVRRASGGLYYRSSREFQEALGWLLANDAGRRELGEQGLAYVNREYRWATVLERVESLLDEVSRRRSAALA
;
A
#
# COMPACT_ATOMS: atom_id res chain seq x y z
N MET A 1 -17.68 19.54 -4.63
CA MET A 1 -16.56 20.17 -3.89
C MET A 1 -15.35 20.31 -4.82
N LYS A 2 -14.46 21.27 -4.51
CA LYS A 2 -13.13 21.33 -5.12
C LYS A 2 -12.15 20.57 -4.25
N LEU A 3 -11.60 19.48 -4.76
CA LEU A 3 -10.70 18.59 -4.03
C LEU A 3 -9.27 18.69 -4.60
N ALA A 4 -8.29 18.78 -3.73
CA ALA A 4 -6.88 18.57 -4.08
C ALA A 4 -6.39 17.25 -3.51
N PHE A 5 -5.57 16.52 -4.27
CA PHE A 5 -4.93 15.28 -3.88
C PHE A 5 -3.42 15.48 -3.91
N VAL A 6 -2.75 15.32 -2.80
CA VAL A 6 -1.30 15.49 -2.70
C VAL A 6 -0.66 14.13 -2.59
N VAL A 7 0.15 13.78 -3.58
CA VAL A 7 0.87 12.51 -3.65
C VAL A 7 2.24 12.73 -4.29
N GLN A 8 3.24 11.95 -3.86
CA GLN A 8 4.63 12.14 -4.29
C GLN A 8 4.85 11.89 -5.79
N ARG A 9 4.10 10.97 -6.41
CA ARG A 9 4.13 10.63 -7.84
C ARG A 9 2.72 10.30 -8.33
N TYR A 10 2.43 10.60 -9.59
CA TYR A 10 1.13 10.30 -10.20
C TYR A 10 1.28 10.02 -11.69
N GLY A 11 0.69 8.91 -12.16
CA GLY A 11 0.67 8.49 -13.57
C GLY A 11 0.20 7.04 -13.72
N ALA A 12 -0.27 6.69 -14.91
CA ALA A 12 -0.73 5.33 -15.22
C ALA A 12 0.42 4.32 -15.26
N ASP A 13 1.62 4.78 -15.56
CA ASP A 13 2.86 4.00 -15.66
C ASP A 13 3.66 3.95 -14.35
N ILE A 14 3.10 4.49 -13.25
CA ILE A 14 3.72 4.44 -11.93
C ILE A 14 3.25 3.20 -11.17
N ALA A 15 4.20 2.32 -10.88
CA ALA A 15 3.98 1.16 -10.01
C ALA A 15 4.22 1.55 -8.55
N GLY A 16 3.19 1.49 -7.73
CA GLY A 16 3.22 1.76 -6.29
C GLY A 16 1.81 1.68 -5.71
N GLY A 17 1.64 0.98 -4.58
CA GLY A 17 0.32 0.79 -3.97
C GLY A 17 -0.35 2.10 -3.57
N SER A 18 0.40 2.99 -2.93
CA SER A 18 -0.05 4.31 -2.48
C SER A 18 -0.45 5.20 -3.66
N GLU A 19 0.37 5.26 -4.72
CA GLU A 19 0.12 6.05 -5.92
C GLU A 19 -1.06 5.49 -6.72
N MET A 20 -1.14 4.16 -6.85
CA MET A 20 -2.27 3.50 -7.51
C MET A 20 -3.58 3.76 -6.76
N HIS A 21 -3.58 3.68 -5.42
CA HIS A 21 -4.74 3.99 -4.60
C HIS A 21 -5.18 5.45 -4.78
N CYS A 22 -4.25 6.41 -4.70
CA CYS A 22 -4.51 7.83 -4.94
C CYS A 22 -5.13 8.03 -6.34
N ARG A 23 -4.54 7.45 -7.38
CA ARG A 23 -5.00 7.58 -8.77
C ARG A 23 -6.40 7.03 -8.95
N GLN A 24 -6.66 5.80 -8.50
CA GLN A 24 -7.97 5.18 -8.67
C GLN A 24 -9.08 5.91 -7.91
N LEU A 25 -8.76 6.47 -6.74
CA LEU A 25 -9.72 7.27 -5.97
C LEU A 25 -9.96 8.64 -6.63
N ALA A 26 -8.91 9.33 -7.09
CA ALA A 26 -9.02 10.61 -7.77
C ALA A 26 -9.84 10.50 -9.08
N GLU A 27 -9.58 9.47 -9.89
CA GLU A 27 -10.32 9.21 -11.13
C GLU A 27 -11.82 8.99 -10.88
N ARG A 28 -12.18 8.31 -9.78
CA ARG A 28 -13.60 8.07 -9.46
C ARG A 28 -14.30 9.28 -8.86
N LEU A 29 -13.62 9.98 -7.95
CA LEU A 29 -14.20 11.18 -7.34
C LEU A 29 -14.31 12.35 -8.34
N SER A 30 -13.47 12.38 -9.39
CA SER A 30 -13.58 13.40 -10.44
C SER A 30 -14.89 13.34 -11.25
N THR A 31 -15.65 12.26 -11.13
CA THR A 31 -16.99 12.17 -11.76
C THR A 31 -18.04 13.05 -11.05
N HIS A 32 -17.81 13.41 -9.78
CA HIS A 32 -18.75 14.18 -8.95
C HIS A 32 -18.13 15.42 -8.31
N HIS A 33 -16.81 15.55 -8.34
CA HIS A 33 -16.07 16.66 -7.74
C HIS A 33 -15.10 17.29 -8.73
N ASP A 34 -14.79 18.59 -8.58
CA ASP A 34 -13.69 19.25 -9.28
C ASP A 34 -12.38 18.82 -8.61
N THR A 35 -11.73 17.80 -9.19
CA THR A 35 -10.58 17.13 -8.60
C THR A 35 -9.29 17.53 -9.29
N THR A 36 -8.31 17.97 -8.50
CA THR A 36 -6.95 18.28 -8.96
C THR A 36 -5.93 17.45 -8.17
N VAL A 37 -5.02 16.79 -8.86
CA VAL A 37 -3.86 16.13 -8.25
C VAL A 37 -2.66 17.06 -8.28
N LEU A 38 -2.08 17.32 -7.13
CA LEU A 38 -0.85 18.07 -6.92
C LEU A 38 0.28 17.07 -6.67
N THR A 39 1.22 16.97 -7.59
CA THR A 39 2.25 15.93 -7.56
C THR A 39 3.58 16.46 -8.07
N THR A 40 4.61 15.62 -8.10
CA THR A 40 5.92 16.01 -8.62
C THR A 40 6.15 15.52 -10.04
N CYS A 41 7.22 16.01 -10.67
CA CYS A 41 7.68 15.53 -11.97
C CYS A 41 8.45 14.21 -11.89
N ALA A 42 8.60 13.59 -10.69
CA ALA A 42 9.32 12.34 -10.53
C ALA A 42 8.52 11.14 -11.03
N ARG A 43 9.21 10.18 -11.66
CA ARG A 43 8.67 8.89 -12.04
C ARG A 43 9.16 7.76 -11.14
N ASP A 44 10.44 7.75 -10.79
CA ASP A 44 11.00 6.77 -9.88
C ASP A 44 10.96 7.24 -8.42
N TYR A 45 10.91 6.29 -7.48
CA TYR A 45 10.91 6.59 -6.04
C TYR A 45 12.30 6.46 -5.41
N VAL A 46 13.30 6.08 -6.20
CA VAL A 46 14.67 5.88 -5.72
C VAL A 46 15.40 7.20 -5.67
N THR A 47 15.48 7.89 -6.80
CA THR A 47 16.22 9.14 -6.95
C THR A 47 15.34 10.39 -6.98
N TRP A 48 14.04 10.23 -7.24
CA TRP A 48 13.10 11.33 -7.51
C TRP A 48 13.50 12.18 -8.73
N ALA A 49 14.16 11.59 -9.72
CA ALA A 49 14.53 12.31 -10.93
C ALA A 49 13.28 12.81 -11.68
N ASN A 50 13.35 14.07 -12.15
CA ASN A 50 12.29 14.65 -12.98
C ASN A 50 12.21 13.91 -14.31
N ALA A 51 11.08 13.29 -14.61
CA ALA A 51 10.81 12.55 -15.84
C ALA A 51 9.59 13.08 -16.59
N TYR A 52 8.66 13.69 -15.87
CA TYR A 52 7.51 14.35 -16.48
C TYR A 52 7.76 15.87 -16.61
N PRO A 53 7.17 16.54 -17.62
CA PRO A 53 7.23 17.99 -17.71
C PRO A 53 6.45 18.64 -16.55
N PRO A 54 6.93 19.79 -16.03
CA PRO A 54 6.18 20.58 -15.07
C PRO A 54 4.97 21.25 -15.74
N GLY A 55 3.98 21.61 -14.91
CA GLY A 55 2.77 22.30 -15.38
C GLY A 55 1.52 21.45 -15.22
N THR A 56 0.45 21.83 -15.90
CA THR A 56 -0.88 21.21 -15.79
C THR A 56 -1.18 20.35 -17.00
N SER A 57 -1.68 19.13 -16.75
CA SER A 57 -2.19 18.20 -17.76
C SER A 57 -3.53 17.61 -17.30
N THR A 58 -4.18 16.85 -18.17
CA THR A 58 -5.38 16.05 -17.81
C THR A 58 -5.07 14.59 -18.08
N GLU A 59 -5.30 13.73 -17.09
CA GLU A 59 -5.10 12.29 -17.16
C GLU A 59 -6.37 11.57 -16.67
N ASN A 60 -6.99 10.77 -17.54
CA ASN A 60 -8.24 10.05 -17.23
C ASN A 60 -9.34 10.94 -16.60
N GLY A 61 -9.48 12.19 -17.10
CA GLY A 61 -10.48 13.13 -16.60
C GLY A 61 -10.06 13.93 -15.34
N VAL A 62 -8.92 13.62 -14.76
CA VAL A 62 -8.38 14.32 -13.59
C VAL A 62 -7.38 15.40 -14.02
N ARG A 63 -7.52 16.61 -13.48
CA ARG A 63 -6.49 17.66 -13.61
C ARG A 63 -5.27 17.29 -12.79
N VAL A 64 -4.10 17.26 -13.41
CA VAL A 64 -2.83 16.92 -12.74
C VAL A 64 -1.87 18.11 -12.86
N GLN A 65 -1.47 18.68 -11.75
CA GLN A 65 -0.48 19.74 -11.69
C GLN A 65 0.84 19.17 -11.14
N ARG A 66 1.90 19.24 -11.98
CA ARG A 66 3.21 18.70 -11.66
C ARG A 66 4.20 19.80 -11.32
N PHE A 67 4.91 19.59 -10.22
CA PHE A 67 5.94 20.50 -9.71
C PHE A 67 7.31 19.85 -9.83
N PRO A 68 8.35 20.59 -10.25
CA PRO A 68 9.68 20.02 -10.36
C PRO A 68 10.23 19.63 -8.98
N VAL A 69 10.92 18.51 -8.94
CA VAL A 69 11.81 18.15 -7.83
C VAL A 69 13.07 19.00 -7.95
N ALA A 70 13.37 19.75 -6.91
CA ALA A 70 14.51 20.70 -6.91
C ALA A 70 15.86 19.97 -6.82
N ARG A 71 15.90 18.86 -6.07
CA ARG A 71 17.11 18.04 -5.90
C ARG A 71 16.75 16.56 -5.87
N THR A 72 17.48 15.76 -6.64
CA THR A 72 17.38 14.30 -6.58
C THR A 72 17.91 13.78 -5.25
N ARG A 73 17.38 12.63 -4.81
CA ARG A 73 17.85 11.98 -3.59
C ARG A 73 19.28 11.48 -3.76
N ASN A 74 20.17 11.86 -2.85
CA ASN A 74 21.47 11.23 -2.69
C ASN A 74 21.30 9.97 -1.85
N LEU A 75 21.39 8.80 -2.50
CA LEU A 75 21.09 7.52 -1.85
C LEU A 75 22.02 7.22 -0.68
N LYS A 76 23.34 7.52 -0.82
CA LYS A 76 24.29 7.27 0.24
C LYS A 76 24.02 8.18 1.45
N ALA A 77 23.89 9.49 1.22
CA ALA A 77 23.63 10.44 2.29
C ALA A 77 22.27 10.18 2.98
N PHE A 78 21.27 9.69 2.23
CA PHE A 78 19.99 9.30 2.80
C PHE A 78 20.10 8.02 3.65
N ALA A 79 20.88 7.04 3.22
CA ALA A 79 21.14 5.82 4.00
C ALA A 79 21.88 6.17 5.30
N ASP A 80 22.99 6.91 5.20
CA ASP A 80 23.77 7.35 6.37
C ASP A 80 22.90 8.12 7.38
N LEU A 81 22.04 9.04 6.89
CA LEU A 81 21.11 9.78 7.74
C LEU A 81 20.01 8.89 8.35
N SER A 82 19.55 7.89 7.60
CA SER A 82 18.54 6.94 8.10
C SER A 82 19.13 6.09 9.24
N ASP A 83 20.37 5.63 9.10
CA ASP A 83 21.07 4.90 10.15
C ASP A 83 21.20 5.77 11.41
N GLU A 84 21.55 7.06 11.27
CA GLU A 84 21.63 8.00 12.41
C GLU A 84 20.27 8.26 13.07
N VAL A 85 19.18 8.35 12.27
CA VAL A 85 17.83 8.67 12.78
C VAL A 85 17.18 7.48 13.47
N PHE A 86 17.49 6.26 13.02
CA PHE A 86 16.86 5.04 13.52
C PHE A 86 17.77 4.19 14.42
N ASP A 87 18.91 4.74 14.86
CA ASP A 87 19.76 4.07 15.81
C ASP A 87 19.14 4.06 17.24
N ASP A 88 19.71 3.25 18.13
CA ASP A 88 19.21 3.03 19.49
C ASP A 88 19.36 4.27 20.42
N PHE A 89 20.13 5.29 20.02
CA PHE A 89 20.37 6.50 20.83
C PHE A 89 19.29 7.57 20.67
N GLY A 90 18.38 7.35 19.73
CA GLY A 90 17.30 8.27 19.41
C GLY A 90 17.73 9.47 18.55
N SER A 91 16.80 10.02 17.84
CA SER A 91 17.01 11.15 16.93
C SER A 91 16.64 12.48 17.58
N THR A 92 17.26 13.58 17.12
CA THR A 92 16.80 14.93 17.46
C THR A 92 15.72 15.39 16.48
N PRO A 93 14.81 16.32 16.90
CA PRO A 93 13.79 16.86 15.98
C PRO A 93 14.37 17.43 14.69
N GLU A 94 15.55 18.07 14.77
CA GLU A 94 16.24 18.63 13.59
C GLU A 94 16.69 17.53 12.62
N ARG A 95 17.19 16.37 13.14
CA ARG A 95 17.58 15.22 12.33
C ARG A 95 16.37 14.57 11.67
N GLU A 96 15.26 14.44 12.37
CA GLU A 96 14.02 13.92 11.80
C GLU A 96 13.51 14.82 10.66
N LEU A 97 13.53 16.15 10.83
CA LEU A 97 13.15 17.08 9.76
C LEU A 97 14.09 16.98 8.55
N GLN A 98 15.40 16.79 8.78
CA GLN A 98 16.37 16.53 7.72
C GLN A 98 16.05 15.22 7.00
N TRP A 99 15.69 14.17 7.74
CA TRP A 99 15.32 12.87 7.19
C TRP A 99 14.09 12.97 6.27
N PHE A 100 13.01 13.64 6.69
CA PHE A 100 11.84 13.87 5.85
C PHE A 100 12.19 14.62 4.56
N ARG A 101 13.06 15.62 4.64
CA ARG A 101 13.54 16.34 3.44
C ARG A 101 14.38 15.46 2.53
N ALA A 102 15.29 14.67 3.09
CA ALA A 102 16.18 13.77 2.35
C ALA A 102 15.41 12.58 1.77
N ASN A 103 14.39 12.07 2.47
CA ASN A 103 13.47 11.08 1.93
C ASN A 103 12.74 11.62 0.70
N GLY A 104 12.37 12.89 0.70
CA GLY A 104 11.83 13.60 -0.46
C GLY A 104 10.39 13.19 -0.83
N PRO A 105 9.98 13.48 -2.10
CA PRO A 105 10.69 14.33 -3.08
C PRO A 105 10.76 15.80 -2.63
N ASP A 106 11.92 16.45 -2.82
CA ASP A 106 12.13 17.87 -2.48
C ASP A 106 11.48 18.75 -3.56
N ALA A 107 10.26 19.20 -3.32
CA ALA A 107 9.45 19.99 -4.26
C ALA A 107 8.94 21.31 -3.63
N PRO A 108 9.84 22.32 -3.43
CA PRO A 108 9.48 23.58 -2.78
C PRO A 108 8.32 24.33 -3.47
N ALA A 109 8.24 24.26 -4.80
CA ALA A 109 7.16 24.89 -5.54
C ALA A 109 5.78 24.28 -5.25
N LEU A 110 5.69 22.96 -4.93
CA LEU A 110 4.47 22.34 -4.49
C LEU A 110 4.06 22.83 -3.08
N LEU A 111 5.02 22.94 -2.18
CA LEU A 111 4.77 23.45 -0.83
C LEU A 111 4.31 24.92 -0.87
N GLU A 112 4.94 25.72 -1.70
CA GLU A 112 4.53 27.12 -1.90
C GLU A 112 3.14 27.23 -2.54
N HIS A 113 2.81 26.38 -3.52
CA HIS A 113 1.47 26.30 -4.09
C HIS A 113 0.42 25.99 -3.02
N LEU A 114 0.65 25.01 -2.13
CA LEU A 114 -0.25 24.70 -1.03
C LEU A 114 -0.43 25.91 -0.09
N ARG A 115 0.65 26.62 0.23
CA ARG A 115 0.61 27.80 1.09
C ARG A 115 -0.20 28.94 0.48
N MET A 116 -0.05 29.18 -0.84
CA MET A 116 -0.69 30.31 -1.54
C MET A 116 -2.11 29.98 -2.02
N HIS A 117 -2.35 28.77 -2.46
CA HIS A 117 -3.55 28.33 -3.16
C HIS A 117 -4.30 27.20 -2.46
N GLY A 118 -3.81 26.72 -1.32
CA GLY A 118 -4.51 25.67 -0.56
C GLY A 118 -5.91 26.11 -0.13
N GLY A 119 -6.13 27.42 0.03
CA GLY A 119 -7.42 28.02 0.31
C GLY A 119 -8.46 27.92 -0.82
N ASP A 120 -8.04 27.70 -2.04
CA ASP A 120 -8.90 27.59 -3.24
C ASP A 120 -9.63 26.23 -3.29
N TYR A 121 -9.19 25.25 -2.49
CA TYR A 121 -9.80 23.94 -2.38
C TYR A 121 -10.70 23.84 -1.16
N ASP A 122 -11.79 23.09 -1.29
CA ASP A 122 -12.66 22.80 -0.14
C ASP A 122 -11.96 21.86 0.83
N LEU A 123 -11.35 20.80 0.32
CA LEU A 123 -10.57 19.81 1.08
C LEU A 123 -9.30 19.42 0.32
N VAL A 124 -8.24 19.09 1.07
CA VAL A 124 -6.95 18.63 0.55
C VAL A 124 -6.62 17.27 1.14
N LEU A 125 -6.55 16.24 0.32
CA LEU A 125 -6.26 14.87 0.71
C LEU A 125 -4.78 14.58 0.51
N PHE A 126 -4.11 14.08 1.55
CA PHE A 126 -2.68 13.79 1.56
C PHE A 126 -2.42 12.30 1.68
N TRP A 127 -1.51 11.79 0.84
CA TRP A 127 -1.05 10.39 0.87
C TRP A 127 0.33 10.24 1.48
N ALA A 128 0.50 9.17 2.28
CA ALA A 128 1.78 8.71 2.81
C ALA A 128 2.54 9.76 3.65
N PHE A 129 2.38 9.68 4.97
CA PHE A 129 2.94 10.65 5.92
C PHE A 129 4.46 10.86 5.80
N ARG A 130 5.18 9.82 5.37
CA ARG A 130 6.66 9.79 5.35
C ARG A 130 7.31 10.63 4.25
N TYR A 131 6.54 11.11 3.26
CA TYR A 131 7.10 11.89 2.16
C TYR A 131 7.01 13.40 2.41
N ALA A 132 8.03 14.12 1.93
CA ALA A 132 8.17 15.56 2.13
C ALA A 132 6.95 16.38 1.72
N PRO A 133 6.26 16.15 0.57
CA PRO A 133 5.07 16.89 0.20
C PRO A 133 3.93 16.79 1.23
N THR A 134 3.74 15.61 1.82
CA THR A 134 2.73 15.40 2.87
C THR A 134 3.17 15.99 4.20
N PHE A 135 4.37 15.65 4.67
CA PHE A 135 4.85 16.08 5.98
C PHE A 135 4.97 17.59 6.12
N PHE A 136 5.52 18.26 5.09
CA PHE A 136 5.70 19.72 5.12
C PHE A 136 4.51 20.51 4.55
N GLY A 137 3.72 19.91 3.65
CA GLY A 137 2.60 20.59 3.00
C GLY A 137 1.32 20.61 3.84
N LEU A 138 0.98 19.50 4.49
CA LEU A 138 -0.26 19.37 5.27
C LEU A 138 -0.44 20.46 6.34
N PRO A 139 0.58 20.86 7.09
CA PRO A 139 0.41 21.90 8.11
C PRO A 139 -0.08 23.26 7.58
N SER A 140 0.17 23.58 6.32
CA SER A 140 -0.27 24.86 5.73
C SER A 140 -1.77 24.91 5.42
N VAL A 141 -2.45 23.77 5.42
CA VAL A 141 -3.89 23.63 5.13
C VAL A 141 -4.60 22.71 6.12
N ALA A 142 -4.10 22.63 7.35
CA ALA A 142 -4.48 21.63 8.35
C ALA A 142 -6.01 21.57 8.61
N GLU A 143 -6.70 22.72 8.60
CA GLU A 143 -8.14 22.84 8.87
C GLU A 143 -9.04 22.25 7.76
N ARG A 144 -8.45 21.91 6.62
CA ARG A 144 -9.11 21.25 5.48
C ARG A 144 -8.38 19.99 4.99
N ALA A 145 -7.35 19.60 5.73
CA ALA A 145 -6.54 18.44 5.37
C ALA A 145 -7.19 17.13 5.82
N ILE A 146 -7.26 16.18 4.91
CA ILE A 146 -7.56 14.77 5.20
C ILE A 146 -6.30 13.96 4.94
N LEU A 147 -5.87 13.18 5.92
CA LEU A 147 -4.67 12.36 5.83
C LEU A 147 -5.03 10.90 5.56
N LEU A 148 -4.42 10.32 4.51
CA LEU A 148 -4.26 8.87 4.33
C LEU A 148 -2.82 8.53 4.70
N PRO A 149 -2.55 8.07 5.92
CA PRO A 149 -1.18 7.95 6.42
C PRO A 149 -0.37 6.90 5.66
N THR A 150 -0.98 5.82 5.21
CA THR A 150 -0.32 4.60 4.72
C THR A 150 0.78 4.14 5.69
N ALA A 151 0.43 4.14 6.97
CA ALA A 151 1.36 3.87 8.05
C ALA A 151 1.56 2.36 8.24
N GLU A 152 2.83 1.97 8.32
CA GLU A 152 3.27 0.63 8.66
C GLU A 152 3.90 0.67 10.06
N GLU A 153 3.91 -0.44 10.78
CA GLU A 153 4.53 -0.54 12.11
C GLU A 153 6.06 -0.70 11.96
N ASP A 154 6.68 0.23 11.21
CA ASP A 154 8.12 0.32 11.00
C ASP A 154 8.73 1.47 11.83
N PRO A 155 10.06 1.56 11.99
CA PRO A 155 10.69 2.60 12.80
C PRO A 155 10.30 4.04 12.44
N ALA A 156 9.90 4.31 11.21
CA ALA A 156 9.55 5.67 10.79
C ALA A 156 8.28 6.20 11.46
N VAL A 157 7.36 5.33 11.90
CA VAL A 157 6.14 5.76 12.62
C VAL A 157 6.41 6.19 14.06
N ASP A 158 7.59 5.87 14.59
CA ASP A 158 8.00 6.15 15.98
C ASP A 158 8.73 7.49 16.14
N LEU A 159 8.97 8.24 15.06
CA LEU A 159 9.66 9.52 15.11
C LEU A 159 8.95 10.53 16.02
N ALA A 160 9.72 11.23 16.86
CA ALA A 160 9.19 12.14 17.89
C ALA A 160 8.41 13.34 17.32
N SER A 161 8.65 13.71 16.07
CA SER A 161 7.90 14.76 15.35
C SER A 161 6.48 14.36 14.94
N LEU A 162 6.17 13.05 14.87
CA LEU A 162 4.91 12.55 14.34
C LEU A 162 3.68 12.70 15.23
N PRO A 163 3.73 12.59 16.57
CA PRO A 163 2.53 12.82 17.40
C PRO A 163 1.87 14.18 17.12
N ALA A 164 2.65 15.24 17.06
CA ALA A 164 2.15 16.57 16.74
C ALA A 164 1.71 16.71 15.27
N PHE A 165 2.35 16.00 14.34
CA PHE A 165 1.95 15.98 12.94
C PHE A 165 0.62 15.24 12.76
N PHE A 166 0.48 14.03 13.32
CA PHE A 166 -0.75 13.25 13.23
C PHE A 166 -1.94 13.91 13.92
N ALA A 167 -1.73 14.86 14.82
CA ALA A 167 -2.79 15.60 15.48
C ALA A 167 -3.37 16.77 14.65
N LYS A 168 -2.74 17.14 13.52
CA LYS A 168 -3.13 18.35 12.74
C LYS A 168 -4.28 18.18 11.76
N PRO A 169 -4.42 17.04 11.03
CA PRO A 169 -5.46 16.89 10.02
C PRO A 169 -6.88 17.10 10.57
N ALA A 170 -7.75 17.67 9.74
CA ALA A 170 -9.17 17.81 10.03
C ALA A 170 -9.94 16.48 9.91
N GLY A 171 -9.38 15.48 9.19
CA GLY A 171 -9.98 14.15 9.04
C GLY A 171 -8.97 13.10 8.59
N TYR A 172 -9.38 11.83 8.67
CA TYR A 172 -8.50 10.70 8.39
C TYR A 172 -9.21 9.62 7.58
N LEU A 173 -8.52 9.11 6.57
CA LEU A 173 -8.88 7.90 5.84
C LEU A 173 -7.82 6.84 6.11
N PHE A 174 -8.19 5.77 6.79
CA PHE A 174 -7.30 4.67 7.10
C PHE A 174 -7.53 3.50 6.15
N LEU A 175 -6.49 2.73 5.88
CA LEU A 175 -6.58 1.55 5.04
C LEU A 175 -7.07 0.33 5.83
N THR A 176 -6.72 0.26 7.12
CA THR A 176 -7.11 -0.84 8.01
C THR A 176 -7.40 -0.33 9.42
N PRO A 177 -8.19 -1.07 10.23
CA PRO A 177 -8.38 -0.76 11.65
C PRO A 177 -7.07 -0.79 12.45
N GLU A 178 -6.12 -1.65 12.05
CA GLU A 178 -4.80 -1.74 12.67
C GLU A 178 -3.98 -0.46 12.41
N GLU A 179 -4.05 0.09 11.20
CA GLU A 179 -3.43 1.39 10.88
C GLU A 179 -4.06 2.52 11.70
N GLU A 180 -5.40 2.57 11.80
CA GLU A 180 -6.10 3.55 12.65
C GLU A 180 -5.63 3.45 14.12
N ALA A 181 -5.54 2.25 14.65
CA ALA A 181 -5.08 2.01 16.01
C ALA A 181 -3.61 2.43 16.21
N LEU A 182 -2.74 2.10 15.25
CA LEU A 182 -1.31 2.46 15.25
C LEU A 182 -1.16 3.98 15.29
N VAL A 183 -1.75 4.70 14.32
CA VAL A 183 -1.60 6.15 14.19
C VAL A 183 -2.24 6.90 15.36
N SER A 184 -3.41 6.42 15.86
CA SER A 184 -4.05 6.98 17.06
C SER A 184 -3.18 6.80 18.30
N THR A 185 -2.52 5.66 18.46
CA THR A 185 -1.58 5.41 19.56
C THR A 185 -0.40 6.36 19.48
N ARG A 186 0.18 6.57 18.30
CA ARG A 186 1.29 7.51 18.09
C ARG A 186 0.87 8.98 18.32
N ALA A 187 -0.35 9.34 17.95
CA ALA A 187 -0.91 10.66 18.21
C ALA A 187 -1.29 10.90 19.68
N GLY A 188 -1.27 9.85 20.51
CA GLY A 188 -1.70 9.90 21.92
C GLY A 188 -3.19 10.19 22.13
N ARG A 189 -4.01 10.06 21.09
CA ARG A 189 -5.46 10.29 21.13
C ARG A 189 -6.20 9.59 20.00
N ALA A 190 -7.49 9.37 20.17
CA ALA A 190 -8.36 8.97 19.07
C ALA A 190 -8.43 10.08 18.00
N LEU A 191 -8.24 9.72 16.77
CA LEU A 191 -8.25 10.62 15.61
C LEU A 191 -9.65 10.61 14.99
N ARG A 192 -10.36 11.74 15.08
CA ARG A 192 -11.74 11.89 14.60
C ARG A 192 -11.94 13.25 13.92
N PRO A 193 -12.74 13.31 12.82
CA PRO A 193 -13.45 12.20 12.18
C PRO A 193 -12.51 11.27 11.39
N SER A 194 -12.84 10.00 11.33
CA SER A 194 -12.09 9.00 10.58
C SER A 194 -13.00 7.97 9.91
N ARG A 195 -12.50 7.36 8.83
CA ARG A 195 -13.11 6.16 8.20
C ARG A 195 -12.02 5.18 7.81
N VAL A 196 -12.29 3.89 8.00
CA VAL A 196 -11.49 2.82 7.42
C VAL A 196 -12.08 2.50 6.05
N ILE A 197 -11.32 2.74 5.00
CA ILE A 197 -11.80 2.62 3.62
C ILE A 197 -11.17 1.44 2.86
N GLY A 198 -9.94 1.04 3.23
CA GLY A 198 -9.18 0.06 2.44
C GLY A 198 -8.90 0.55 1.02
N MET A 199 -9.01 -0.34 0.06
CA MET A 199 -8.86 -0.05 -1.37
C MET A 199 -10.00 -0.70 -2.15
N GLY A 200 -10.65 0.04 -3.04
CA GLY A 200 -11.71 -0.49 -3.88
C GLY A 200 -11.20 -1.44 -4.95
N LEU A 201 -11.95 -2.51 -5.18
CA LEU A 201 -11.68 -3.51 -6.20
C LEU A 201 -12.88 -3.69 -7.11
N GLU A 202 -12.63 -3.81 -8.42
CA GLU A 202 -13.63 -4.27 -9.35
C GLU A 202 -13.90 -5.77 -9.15
N PRO A 203 -15.15 -6.23 -9.32
CA PRO A 203 -15.42 -7.66 -9.36
C PRO A 203 -14.62 -8.33 -10.46
N GLU A 204 -14.00 -9.47 -10.17
CA GLU A 204 -13.34 -10.24 -11.21
C GLU A 204 -14.39 -10.87 -12.12
N ARG A 205 -14.33 -10.56 -13.42
CA ARG A 205 -15.33 -11.02 -14.41
C ARG A 205 -15.16 -12.50 -14.75
N ASN A 206 -13.94 -12.99 -14.65
CA ASN A 206 -13.61 -14.38 -14.91
C ASN A 206 -12.73 -14.91 -13.78
N LEU A 207 -13.33 -15.63 -12.84
CA LEU A 207 -12.62 -16.25 -11.73
C LEU A 207 -11.65 -17.35 -12.18
N HIS A 208 -11.84 -17.90 -13.38
CA HIS A 208 -11.03 -18.97 -13.93
C HIS A 208 -10.54 -18.59 -15.35
N PRO A 209 -9.62 -17.60 -15.47
CA PRO A 209 -9.02 -17.28 -16.76
C PRO A 209 -8.32 -18.50 -17.37
N PRO A 210 -8.17 -18.56 -18.71
CA PRO A 210 -7.52 -19.67 -19.36
C PRO A 210 -6.14 -19.97 -18.80
N ARG A 211 -5.88 -21.25 -18.49
CA ARG A 211 -4.60 -21.69 -17.92
C ARG A 211 -3.47 -21.75 -18.94
N GLU A 212 -3.78 -21.75 -20.23
CA GLU A 212 -2.79 -21.83 -21.32
C GLU A 212 -1.66 -20.79 -21.17
N VAL A 213 -2.00 -19.60 -20.66
CA VAL A 213 -1.03 -18.54 -20.37
C VAL A 213 0.05 -19.01 -19.37
N LEU A 214 -0.29 -19.84 -18.39
CA LEU A 214 0.64 -20.39 -17.41
C LEU A 214 1.43 -21.57 -17.97
N GLY A 215 0.82 -22.36 -18.88
CA GLY A 215 1.48 -23.49 -19.56
C GLY A 215 2.69 -23.02 -20.36
N HIS A 216 2.59 -21.92 -21.09
CA HIS A 216 3.70 -21.34 -21.85
C HIS A 216 4.88 -20.89 -20.97
N LEU A 217 4.62 -20.59 -19.69
CA LEU A 217 5.64 -20.23 -18.70
C LEU A 217 6.20 -21.44 -17.94
N GLY A 218 5.73 -22.66 -18.26
CA GLY A 218 6.13 -23.88 -17.58
C GLY A 218 5.71 -23.93 -16.11
N ILE A 219 4.61 -23.26 -15.75
CA ILE A 219 4.07 -23.27 -14.38
C ILE A 219 3.30 -24.59 -14.17
N PRO A 220 3.62 -25.36 -13.10
CA PRO A 220 2.95 -26.63 -12.81
C PRO A 220 1.47 -26.40 -12.43
N GLU A 221 0.66 -27.47 -12.45
CA GLU A 221 -0.77 -27.37 -12.11
C GLU A 221 -0.98 -26.93 -10.67
N GLU A 222 -0.15 -27.39 -9.77
CA GLU A 222 -0.21 -27.05 -8.36
C GLU A 222 0.99 -26.19 -7.97
N PHE A 223 0.71 -25.01 -7.52
CA PHE A 223 1.74 -24.09 -7.06
C PHE A 223 1.24 -23.16 -5.95
N VAL A 224 2.18 -22.68 -5.18
CA VAL A 224 2.02 -21.62 -4.19
C VAL A 224 2.56 -20.33 -4.80
N LEU A 225 1.87 -19.23 -4.62
CA LEU A 225 2.20 -17.95 -5.25
C LEU A 225 2.74 -16.95 -4.22
N TYR A 226 3.82 -16.28 -4.58
CA TYR A 226 4.18 -14.96 -4.06
C TYR A 226 4.06 -13.95 -5.20
N LEU A 227 3.44 -12.80 -4.93
CA LEU A 227 3.26 -11.72 -5.91
C LEU A 227 3.65 -10.37 -5.30
N GLY A 228 4.66 -9.71 -5.86
CA GLY A 228 5.18 -8.43 -5.39
C GLY A 228 6.67 -8.29 -5.62
N ARG A 229 7.27 -7.20 -5.11
CA ARG A 229 8.73 -7.05 -5.13
C ARG A 229 9.38 -8.12 -4.27
N ILE A 230 10.39 -8.78 -4.82
CA ILE A 230 11.12 -9.84 -4.14
C ILE A 230 12.35 -9.20 -3.47
N ASP A 231 12.16 -8.75 -2.23
CA ASP A 231 13.18 -8.07 -1.43
C ASP A 231 13.10 -8.47 0.06
N ARG A 232 14.10 -8.03 0.85
CA ARG A 232 14.17 -8.32 2.28
C ARG A 232 13.03 -7.64 3.06
N ASN A 233 12.64 -6.43 2.66
CA ASN A 233 11.60 -5.66 3.35
C ASN A 233 10.21 -6.31 3.19
N LYS A 234 10.02 -7.07 2.10
CA LYS A 234 8.80 -7.87 1.88
C LYS A 234 8.89 -9.29 2.46
N GLY A 235 9.91 -9.60 3.26
CA GLY A 235 10.06 -10.89 3.93
C GLY A 235 10.43 -12.06 3.01
N CYS A 236 10.84 -11.77 1.75
CA CYS A 236 11.10 -12.82 0.77
C CYS A 236 12.32 -13.69 1.14
N ALA A 237 13.31 -13.16 1.87
CA ALA A 237 14.44 -13.96 2.33
C ALA A 237 13.96 -15.09 3.28
N THR A 238 13.13 -14.73 4.26
CA THR A 238 12.51 -15.68 5.20
C THR A 238 11.57 -16.66 4.48
N LEU A 239 10.79 -16.19 3.49
CA LEU A 239 9.95 -17.07 2.69
C LEU A 239 10.78 -18.14 1.96
N LEU A 240 11.88 -17.75 1.33
CA LEU A 240 12.77 -18.70 0.60
C LEU A 240 13.39 -19.72 1.56
N GLU A 241 13.82 -19.29 2.76
CA GLU A 241 14.34 -20.17 3.80
C GLU A 241 13.27 -21.16 4.28
N TYR A 242 12.09 -20.70 4.69
CA TYR A 242 11.01 -21.55 5.17
C TYR A 242 10.48 -22.50 4.09
N PHE A 243 10.45 -22.05 2.83
CA PHE A 243 10.03 -22.90 1.73
C PHE A 243 11.09 -23.97 1.39
N GLN A 244 12.38 -23.65 1.53
CA GLN A 244 13.45 -24.66 1.39
C GLN A 244 13.33 -25.74 2.47
N GLU A 245 13.13 -25.36 3.74
CA GLU A 245 12.89 -26.32 4.82
C GLU A 245 11.64 -27.17 4.59
N PHE A 246 10.58 -26.58 4.01
CA PHE A 246 9.38 -27.31 3.63
C PHE A 246 9.67 -28.38 2.55
N ILE A 247 10.49 -28.06 1.54
CA ILE A 247 10.93 -29.02 0.51
C ILE A 247 11.77 -30.13 1.15
N ASP A 248 12.73 -29.78 1.99
CA ASP A 248 13.63 -30.73 2.66
C ASP A 248 12.87 -31.70 3.58
N SER A 249 11.71 -31.27 4.11
CA SER A 249 10.78 -32.09 4.90
C SER A 249 9.86 -32.95 4.03
N GLY A 250 10.03 -32.98 2.71
CA GLY A 250 9.25 -33.80 1.78
C GLY A 250 8.11 -33.09 1.06
N GLY A 251 8.03 -31.75 1.15
CA GLY A 251 7.07 -30.94 0.41
C GLY A 251 7.24 -31.06 -1.10
N THR A 252 6.15 -31.22 -1.84
CA THR A 252 6.18 -31.51 -3.29
C THR A 252 5.69 -30.38 -4.18
N THR A 253 5.11 -29.32 -3.62
CA THR A 253 4.60 -28.17 -4.39
C THR A 253 5.72 -27.27 -4.92
N THR A 254 5.37 -26.36 -5.81
CA THR A 254 6.29 -25.37 -6.39
C THR A 254 5.93 -23.98 -5.88
N LEU A 255 6.93 -23.20 -5.45
CA LEU A 255 6.80 -21.79 -5.17
C LEU A 255 7.04 -20.99 -6.46
N VAL A 256 6.05 -20.22 -6.86
CA VAL A 256 6.13 -19.27 -7.98
C VAL A 256 6.23 -17.86 -7.41
N LEU A 257 7.30 -17.17 -7.79
CA LEU A 257 7.59 -15.79 -7.39
C LEU A 257 7.40 -14.88 -8.59
N ALA A 258 6.46 -13.94 -8.53
CA ALA A 258 6.19 -12.98 -9.62
C ALA A 258 6.43 -11.54 -9.15
N GLY A 259 7.38 -10.86 -9.78
CA GLY A 259 7.78 -9.49 -9.52
C GLY A 259 9.29 -9.27 -9.66
N PRO A 260 9.74 -8.01 -9.67
CA PRO A 260 11.17 -7.69 -9.75
C PRO A 260 11.88 -8.13 -8.47
N SER A 261 13.11 -8.67 -8.63
CA SER A 261 13.91 -9.17 -7.52
C SER A 261 15.17 -8.35 -7.29
N THR A 262 15.46 -8.08 -6.02
CA THR A 262 16.77 -7.60 -5.52
C THR A 262 17.51 -8.67 -4.72
N LEU A 263 16.91 -9.87 -4.56
CA LEU A 263 17.51 -11.01 -3.89
C LEU A 263 17.99 -12.04 -4.91
N ALA A 264 19.07 -12.75 -4.57
CA ALA A 264 19.43 -13.99 -5.25
C ALA A 264 18.37 -15.06 -4.94
N ILE A 265 17.78 -15.63 -5.96
CA ILE A 265 16.79 -16.70 -5.82
C ILE A 265 17.51 -18.03 -6.00
N PRO A 266 17.30 -19.01 -5.09
CA PRO A 266 17.92 -20.33 -5.23
C PRO A 266 17.58 -20.99 -6.56
N ASP A 267 18.60 -21.60 -7.20
CA ASP A 267 18.39 -22.45 -8.36
C ASP A 267 17.87 -23.81 -7.90
N HIS A 268 16.55 -23.95 -7.87
CA HIS A 268 15.88 -25.15 -7.40
C HIS A 268 14.66 -25.45 -8.29
N PRO A 269 14.41 -26.70 -8.71
CA PRO A 269 13.31 -27.06 -9.63
C PRO A 269 11.92 -26.72 -9.09
N ARG A 270 11.76 -26.56 -7.76
CA ARG A 270 10.50 -26.17 -7.10
C ARG A 270 10.43 -24.70 -6.72
N ILE A 271 11.37 -23.86 -7.16
CA ILE A 271 11.34 -22.40 -6.95
C ILE A 271 11.44 -21.73 -8.32
N ARG A 272 10.41 -21.03 -8.75
CA ARG A 272 10.31 -20.42 -10.07
C ARG A 272 10.13 -18.92 -9.95
N ALA A 273 11.10 -18.14 -10.41
CA ALA A 273 11.00 -16.70 -10.49
C ALA A 273 10.64 -16.26 -11.91
N LEU A 274 9.58 -15.49 -12.05
CA LEU A 274 9.05 -15.02 -13.33
C LEU A 274 9.49 -13.60 -13.70
N GLY A 275 10.05 -12.86 -12.73
CA GLY A 275 10.25 -11.43 -12.94
C GLY A 275 8.93 -10.66 -13.05
N TYR A 276 8.96 -9.54 -13.76
CA TYR A 276 7.74 -8.76 -14.01
C TYR A 276 6.78 -9.53 -14.92
N VAL A 277 5.50 -9.55 -14.55
CA VAL A 277 4.44 -10.25 -15.31
C VAL A 277 3.36 -9.27 -15.77
N THR A 278 2.73 -9.58 -16.90
CA THR A 278 1.59 -8.80 -17.40
C THR A 278 0.34 -9.01 -16.54
N ASP A 279 -0.65 -8.13 -16.66
CA ASP A 279 -1.94 -8.25 -15.95
C ASP A 279 -2.66 -9.58 -16.24
N ALA A 280 -2.60 -10.05 -17.48
CA ALA A 280 -3.20 -11.34 -17.85
C ALA A 280 -2.53 -12.51 -17.11
N VAL A 281 -1.21 -12.53 -17.05
CA VAL A 281 -0.44 -13.53 -16.30
C VAL A 281 -0.71 -13.40 -14.81
N ARG A 282 -0.73 -12.17 -14.26
CA ARG A 282 -1.00 -11.90 -12.85
C ARG A 282 -2.36 -12.46 -12.42
N ARG A 283 -3.42 -12.20 -13.20
CA ARG A 283 -4.77 -12.74 -12.92
C ARG A 283 -4.80 -14.26 -13.00
N ALA A 284 -4.16 -14.86 -14.00
CA ALA A 284 -4.07 -16.31 -14.12
C ALA A 284 -3.32 -16.93 -12.95
N LEU A 285 -2.20 -16.33 -12.50
CA LEU A 285 -1.47 -16.77 -11.30
C LEU A 285 -2.35 -16.71 -10.05
N LEU A 286 -3.04 -15.60 -9.82
CA LEU A 286 -3.92 -15.42 -8.65
C LEU A 286 -5.07 -16.44 -8.66
N SER A 287 -5.68 -16.68 -9.82
CA SER A 287 -6.82 -17.61 -9.95
C SER A 287 -6.44 -19.09 -9.80
N HIS A 288 -5.26 -19.47 -10.26
CA HIS A 288 -4.85 -20.88 -10.29
C HIS A 288 -3.90 -21.29 -9.14
N ALA A 289 -3.41 -20.33 -8.37
CA ALA A 289 -2.60 -20.65 -7.19
C ALA A 289 -3.40 -21.42 -6.14
N ARG A 290 -2.79 -22.43 -5.55
CA ARG A 290 -3.37 -23.14 -4.39
C ARG A 290 -3.47 -22.21 -3.18
N VAL A 291 -2.45 -21.39 -2.98
CA VAL A 291 -2.33 -20.47 -1.85
C VAL A 291 -1.50 -19.26 -2.29
N LEU A 292 -1.92 -18.05 -1.89
CA LEU A 292 -1.05 -16.89 -1.90
C LEU A 292 -0.26 -16.83 -0.59
N VAL A 293 1.06 -16.67 -0.63
CA VAL A 293 1.87 -16.39 0.56
C VAL A 293 2.23 -14.91 0.62
N VAL A 294 1.99 -14.28 1.78
CA VAL A 294 2.37 -12.89 2.05
C VAL A 294 3.28 -12.85 3.29
N PRO A 295 4.61 -12.88 3.09
CA PRO A 295 5.58 -12.97 4.19
C PRO A 295 5.97 -11.62 4.78
N SER A 296 5.40 -10.51 4.29
CA SER A 296 5.77 -9.15 4.68
C SER A 296 5.70 -8.93 6.19
N PRO A 297 6.75 -8.39 6.83
CA PRO A 297 6.70 -8.00 8.24
C PRO A 297 5.93 -6.69 8.45
N TYR A 298 5.83 -5.84 7.43
CA TYR A 298 5.21 -4.52 7.49
C TYR A 298 4.24 -4.33 6.32
N GLU A 299 3.00 -3.96 6.62
CA GLU A 299 1.97 -3.56 5.66
C GLU A 299 1.03 -2.54 6.32
N SER A 300 0.55 -1.59 5.55
CA SER A 300 -0.61 -0.76 5.91
C SER A 300 -1.91 -1.34 5.32
N LEU A 301 -1.79 -1.97 4.15
CA LEU A 301 -2.82 -2.77 3.47
C LEU A 301 -2.12 -3.69 2.46
N SER A 302 -2.39 -4.96 2.49
CA SER A 302 -1.91 -5.85 1.45
C SER A 302 -2.91 -5.91 0.30
N ILE A 303 -2.61 -5.15 -0.77
CA ILE A 303 -3.46 -5.13 -1.98
C ILE A 303 -3.49 -6.51 -2.63
N VAL A 304 -2.35 -7.19 -2.71
CA VAL A 304 -2.25 -8.52 -3.32
C VAL A 304 -3.08 -9.57 -2.56
N LEU A 305 -3.23 -9.40 -1.25
CA LEU A 305 -4.10 -10.25 -0.44
C LEU A 305 -5.57 -10.08 -0.83
N LEU A 306 -6.02 -8.83 -1.00
CA LEU A 306 -7.37 -8.54 -1.47
C LEU A 306 -7.60 -9.03 -2.90
N GLU A 307 -6.59 -8.91 -3.77
CA GLU A 307 -6.64 -9.44 -5.14
C GLU A 307 -6.76 -10.97 -5.17
N ALA A 308 -6.01 -11.69 -4.32
CA ALA A 308 -6.13 -13.14 -4.20
C ALA A 308 -7.54 -13.56 -3.75
N TRP A 309 -8.07 -12.90 -2.73
CA TRP A 309 -9.46 -13.15 -2.31
C TRP A 309 -10.49 -12.78 -3.37
N ASN A 310 -10.23 -11.77 -4.19
CA ASN A 310 -11.09 -11.44 -5.33
C ASN A 310 -11.17 -12.57 -6.37
N HIS A 311 -10.18 -13.46 -6.39
CA HIS A 311 -10.13 -14.71 -7.16
C HIS A 311 -10.52 -15.96 -6.36
N ALA A 312 -11.04 -15.81 -5.14
CA ALA A 312 -11.31 -16.90 -4.19
C ALA A 312 -10.06 -17.75 -3.87
N THR A 313 -8.87 -17.18 -3.93
CA THR A 313 -7.61 -17.83 -3.58
C THR A 313 -7.28 -17.53 -2.13
N PRO A 314 -7.17 -18.55 -1.25
CA PRO A 314 -6.84 -18.36 0.16
C PRO A 314 -5.37 -17.94 0.33
N ALA A 315 -5.08 -17.37 1.50
CA ALA A 315 -3.76 -16.87 1.80
C ALA A 315 -3.12 -17.55 3.02
N LEU A 316 -1.78 -17.54 3.03
CA LEU A 316 -0.95 -17.85 4.18
C LEU A 316 -0.06 -16.63 4.46
N VAL A 317 -0.25 -15.99 5.63
CA VAL A 317 0.37 -14.69 5.89
C VAL A 317 1.25 -14.71 7.14
N ASN A 318 2.22 -13.80 7.19
CA ASN A 318 3.05 -13.57 8.37
C ASN A 318 2.21 -12.91 9.49
N ALA A 319 2.11 -13.57 10.66
CA ALA A 319 1.34 -13.09 11.80
C ALA A 319 2.06 -12.01 12.63
N ASP A 320 3.35 -11.78 12.40
CA ASP A 320 4.06 -10.67 13.04
C ASP A 320 3.61 -9.31 12.44
N CYS A 321 3.10 -9.33 11.20
CA CYS A 321 2.39 -8.19 10.64
C CYS A 321 0.93 -8.17 11.13
N LYS A 322 0.62 -7.28 12.09
CA LYS A 322 -0.72 -7.13 12.68
C LYS A 322 -1.80 -6.88 11.62
N VAL A 323 -1.48 -6.12 10.58
CA VAL A 323 -2.39 -5.84 9.47
C VAL A 323 -2.76 -7.11 8.72
N LEU A 324 -1.78 -7.93 8.34
CA LEU A 324 -2.02 -9.19 7.62
C LEU A 324 -2.83 -10.16 8.47
N GLN A 325 -2.43 -10.36 9.73
CA GLN A 325 -3.16 -11.21 10.66
C GLN A 325 -4.60 -10.72 10.86
N GLY A 326 -4.78 -9.40 11.05
CA GLY A 326 -6.10 -8.79 11.22
C GLY A 326 -6.99 -8.95 9.99
N GLN A 327 -6.44 -8.74 8.78
CA GLN A 327 -7.17 -8.96 7.53
C GLN A 327 -7.63 -10.42 7.40
N VAL A 328 -6.73 -11.40 7.62
CA VAL A 328 -7.08 -12.84 7.54
C VAL A 328 -8.14 -13.22 8.57
N ARG A 329 -8.04 -12.72 9.80
CA ARG A 329 -9.04 -12.99 10.85
C ARG A 329 -10.42 -12.42 10.52
N ARG A 330 -10.51 -11.21 9.97
CA ARG A 330 -11.80 -10.59 9.59
C ARG A 330 -12.42 -11.25 8.36
N ALA A 331 -11.58 -11.67 7.43
CA ALA A 331 -12.02 -12.34 6.20
C ALA A 331 -12.31 -13.81 6.39
N SER A 332 -11.69 -14.47 7.39
CA SER A 332 -11.58 -15.93 7.46
C SER A 332 -11.05 -16.53 6.15
N GLY A 333 -10.21 -15.76 5.44
CA GLY A 333 -9.79 -16.06 4.05
C GLY A 333 -8.42 -16.71 3.94
N GLY A 334 -7.93 -17.38 5.01
CA GLY A 334 -6.61 -17.99 5.01
C GLY A 334 -6.11 -18.35 6.40
N LEU A 335 -4.83 -18.68 6.48
CA LEU A 335 -4.11 -18.99 7.71
C LEU A 335 -2.95 -18.01 7.92
N TYR A 336 -2.35 -18.05 9.10
CA TYR A 336 -1.19 -17.23 9.44
C TYR A 336 -0.15 -18.03 10.23
N TYR A 337 1.11 -17.58 10.19
CA TYR A 337 2.25 -18.26 10.82
C TYR A 337 3.22 -17.24 11.44
N ARG A 338 3.99 -17.65 12.45
CA ARG A 338 5.09 -16.89 13.07
C ARG A 338 6.45 -17.56 12.97
N SER A 339 6.47 -18.86 12.72
CA SER A 339 7.69 -19.65 12.67
C SER A 339 7.72 -20.51 11.41
N SER A 340 8.92 -21.01 11.06
CA SER A 340 9.08 -21.97 9.98
C SER A 340 8.20 -23.21 10.18
N ARG A 341 8.13 -23.73 11.41
CA ARG A 341 7.30 -24.90 11.72
C ARG A 341 5.82 -24.61 11.47
N GLU A 342 5.30 -23.48 11.98
CA GLU A 342 3.89 -23.09 11.73
C GLU A 342 3.63 -22.87 10.23
N PHE A 343 4.60 -22.28 9.50
CA PHE A 343 4.51 -22.14 8.05
C PHE A 343 4.37 -23.49 7.36
N GLN A 344 5.22 -24.46 7.69
CA GLN A 344 5.21 -25.78 7.08
C GLN A 344 3.91 -26.53 7.39
N GLU A 345 3.45 -26.51 8.65
CA GLU A 345 2.20 -27.16 9.09
C GLU A 345 0.97 -26.52 8.41
N ALA A 346 0.87 -25.18 8.39
CA ALA A 346 -0.23 -24.46 7.76
C ALA A 346 -0.24 -24.63 6.24
N LEU A 347 0.92 -24.57 5.59
CA LEU A 347 1.04 -24.80 4.15
C LEU A 347 0.67 -26.26 3.81
N GLY A 348 1.19 -27.21 4.55
CA GLY A 348 0.87 -28.63 4.38
C GLY A 348 -0.65 -28.90 4.52
N TRP A 349 -1.30 -28.29 5.51
CA TRP A 349 -2.74 -28.40 5.69
C TRP A 349 -3.52 -27.80 4.50
N LEU A 350 -3.14 -26.59 4.04
CA LEU A 350 -3.77 -25.93 2.90
C LEU A 350 -3.62 -26.73 1.60
N LEU A 351 -2.51 -27.42 1.42
CA LEU A 351 -2.26 -28.26 0.23
C LEU A 351 -3.01 -29.59 0.27
N ALA A 352 -3.15 -30.20 1.47
CA ALA A 352 -3.79 -31.50 1.64
C ALA A 352 -5.32 -31.41 1.79
N ASN A 353 -5.88 -30.26 2.20
CA ASN A 353 -7.30 -30.12 2.49
C ASN A 353 -8.01 -29.25 1.43
N ASP A 354 -8.41 -29.84 0.33
CA ASP A 354 -9.08 -29.17 -0.77
C ASP A 354 -10.40 -28.49 -0.38
N ALA A 355 -11.18 -29.13 0.51
CA ALA A 355 -12.45 -28.56 0.95
C ALA A 355 -12.24 -27.32 1.84
N GLY A 356 -11.39 -27.43 2.85
CA GLY A 356 -11.08 -26.29 3.73
C GLY A 356 -10.40 -25.15 2.99
N ARG A 357 -9.50 -25.46 2.05
CA ARG A 357 -8.87 -24.44 1.20
C ARG A 357 -9.88 -23.66 0.36
N ARG A 358 -10.84 -24.33 -0.27
CA ARG A 358 -11.92 -23.68 -1.04
C ARG A 358 -12.80 -22.83 -0.15
N GLU A 359 -13.21 -23.35 1.00
CA GLU A 359 -14.00 -22.59 1.97
C GLU A 359 -13.31 -21.29 2.38
N LEU A 360 -12.02 -21.33 2.72
CA LEU A 360 -11.25 -20.13 3.06
C LEU A 360 -11.21 -19.13 1.89
N GLY A 361 -11.03 -19.61 0.66
CA GLY A 361 -11.05 -18.75 -0.54
C GLY A 361 -12.42 -18.08 -0.75
N GLU A 362 -13.51 -18.82 -0.61
CA GLU A 362 -14.89 -18.31 -0.73
C GLU A 362 -15.21 -17.27 0.36
N GLN A 363 -14.78 -17.51 1.59
CA GLN A 363 -14.91 -16.54 2.69
C GLN A 363 -14.13 -15.25 2.40
N GLY A 364 -12.90 -15.37 1.89
CA GLY A 364 -12.11 -14.23 1.43
C GLY A 364 -12.82 -13.41 0.35
N LEU A 365 -13.38 -14.07 -0.67
CA LEU A 365 -14.15 -13.42 -1.73
C LEU A 365 -15.42 -12.74 -1.18
N ALA A 366 -16.14 -13.39 -0.27
CA ALA A 366 -17.32 -12.80 0.38
C ALA A 366 -16.95 -11.54 1.17
N TYR A 367 -15.80 -11.55 1.86
CA TYR A 367 -15.28 -10.39 2.57
C TYR A 367 -14.94 -9.24 1.61
N VAL A 368 -14.24 -9.51 0.50
CA VAL A 368 -13.94 -8.50 -0.52
C VAL A 368 -15.21 -7.92 -1.13
N ASN A 369 -16.21 -8.77 -1.42
CA ASN A 369 -17.49 -8.32 -1.97
C ASN A 369 -18.24 -7.37 -1.02
N ARG A 370 -18.14 -7.59 0.28
CA ARG A 370 -18.83 -6.76 1.29
C ARG A 370 -18.08 -5.46 1.58
N GLU A 371 -16.76 -5.51 1.69
CA GLU A 371 -15.99 -4.41 2.28
C GLU A 371 -15.25 -3.55 1.25
N TYR A 372 -14.84 -4.13 0.11
CA TYR A 372 -13.87 -3.51 -0.79
C TYR A 372 -14.39 -3.29 -2.22
N ARG A 373 -15.70 -3.37 -2.45
CA ARG A 373 -16.24 -2.89 -3.73
C ARG A 373 -16.23 -1.36 -3.78
N TRP A 374 -15.96 -0.80 -4.96
CA TRP A 374 -15.83 0.64 -5.12
C TRP A 374 -17.03 1.41 -4.59
N ALA A 375 -18.25 0.90 -4.74
CA ALA A 375 -19.45 1.54 -4.20
C ALA A 375 -19.34 1.74 -2.66
N THR A 376 -18.97 0.69 -1.92
CA THR A 376 -18.78 0.72 -0.46
C THR A 376 -17.63 1.65 -0.06
N VAL A 377 -16.51 1.60 -0.80
CA VAL A 377 -15.34 2.44 -0.50
C VAL A 377 -15.66 3.92 -0.73
N LEU A 378 -16.29 4.25 -1.87
CA LEU A 378 -16.67 5.63 -2.19
C LEU A 378 -17.69 6.18 -1.20
N GLU A 379 -18.70 5.41 -0.79
CA GLU A 379 -19.66 5.81 0.24
C GLU A 379 -18.96 6.22 1.56
N ARG A 380 -17.98 5.44 1.99
CA ARG A 380 -17.19 5.75 3.19
C ARG A 380 -16.35 7.03 3.02
N VAL A 381 -15.74 7.20 1.85
CA VAL A 381 -14.96 8.41 1.54
C VAL A 381 -15.86 9.63 1.52
N GLU A 382 -16.95 9.61 0.76
CA GLU A 382 -17.92 10.72 0.63
C GLU A 382 -18.49 11.11 2.01
N SER A 383 -18.85 10.11 2.83
CA SER A 383 -19.31 10.34 4.19
C SER A 383 -18.30 11.13 5.05
N LEU A 384 -16.99 10.87 4.89
CA LEU A 384 -15.95 11.63 5.58
C LEU A 384 -15.80 13.03 5.00
N LEU A 385 -15.76 13.17 3.66
CA LEU A 385 -15.65 14.48 3.00
C LEU A 385 -16.77 15.42 3.47
N ASP A 386 -17.99 14.93 3.49
CA ASP A 386 -19.17 15.68 3.95
C ASP A 386 -19.09 16.04 5.44
N GLU A 387 -18.61 15.13 6.29
CA GLU A 387 -18.47 15.37 7.72
C GLU A 387 -17.43 16.45 7.99
N VAL A 388 -16.24 16.37 7.36
CA VAL A 388 -15.17 17.36 7.53
C VAL A 388 -15.61 18.72 7.00
N SER A 389 -16.26 18.78 5.83
CA SER A 389 -16.76 20.01 5.24
C SER A 389 -17.79 20.70 6.14
N ARG A 390 -18.76 19.97 6.70
CA ARG A 390 -19.75 20.50 7.63
C ARG A 390 -19.13 21.04 8.93
N ARG A 391 -18.18 20.31 9.53
CA ARG A 391 -17.47 20.74 10.74
C ARG A 391 -16.71 22.04 10.51
N ARG A 392 -16.05 22.16 9.35
CA ARG A 392 -15.33 23.37 8.97
C ARG A 392 -16.28 24.56 8.78
N SER A 393 -17.40 24.37 8.07
CA SER A 393 -18.40 25.43 7.88
C SER A 393 -18.96 25.92 9.22
N ALA A 394 -19.23 24.99 10.15
CA ALA A 394 -19.69 25.32 11.48
C ALA A 394 -18.65 26.06 12.36
N ALA A 395 -17.35 25.86 12.11
CA ALA A 395 -16.28 26.57 12.83
C ALA A 395 -16.01 27.99 12.27
N LEU A 396 -16.49 28.31 11.07
CA LEU A 396 -16.35 29.60 10.41
C LEU A 396 -17.59 30.50 10.61
N ALA A 397 -18.72 29.91 11.00
CA ALA A 397 -19.97 30.61 11.36
C ALA A 397 -20.01 31.05 12.83
#